data_d5f5362045feee740abe1712df151d51
#
_entry.id   d5f5362045feee740abe1712df151d51
#
_cell.length_a   1.000
_cell.length_b   1.000
_cell.length_c   1.000
_cell.angle_alpha   90.00
_cell.angle_beta   90.00
_cell.angle_gamma   90.00
#
_symmetry.space_group_name_H-M   'P 1'
#
loop_
_entity.id
_entity.type
_entity.pdbx_description
1 polymer ?
#
loop_
_entity_poly.entity_id
_entity_poly.type
_entity_poly.pdbx_seq_one_letter_code
_entity_poly.pdbx_strand_id
1 'polypeptide(L)'
;MPTDTHFKLLRLLEANPGMSQRDAARELGVSLGKVNYCLRALIRRGWVKATNFKNSQNKAAYLYVLTPRGLRSKASLTVRYLHERVLEYEALRVEIEEMRREAGIPAKSIESDPGSP
;
A
#
# COMPACT_ATOMS: atom_id res chain seq x y z
N MET A 1 8.28 -10.00 -10.81
CA MET A 1 7.01 -9.25 -10.83
C MET A 1 6.78 -8.60 -9.48
N PRO A 2 6.54 -7.29 -9.41
CA PRO A 2 6.26 -6.66 -8.12
C PRO A 2 4.95 -7.17 -7.54
N THR A 3 4.98 -7.46 -6.25
CA THR A 3 3.79 -7.92 -5.53
C THR A 3 3.06 -6.72 -4.91
N ASP A 4 1.90 -7.01 -4.34
CA ASP A 4 1.13 -6.03 -3.57
C ASP A 4 1.98 -5.42 -2.44
N THR A 5 2.79 -6.22 -1.77
CA THR A 5 3.69 -5.74 -0.71
C THR A 5 4.72 -4.76 -1.25
N HIS A 6 5.29 -5.02 -2.43
CA HIS A 6 6.24 -4.09 -3.07
C HIS A 6 5.57 -2.74 -3.33
N PHE A 7 4.36 -2.75 -3.85
CA PHE A 7 3.61 -1.53 -4.14
C PHE A 7 3.30 -0.74 -2.86
N LYS A 8 2.79 -1.43 -1.84
CA LYS A 8 2.49 -0.79 -0.56
C LYS A 8 3.74 -0.20 0.09
N LEU A 9 4.86 -0.89 -0.02
CA LEU A 9 6.13 -0.39 0.50
C LEU A 9 6.58 0.87 -0.24
N LEU A 10 6.45 0.91 -1.58
CA LEU A 10 6.75 2.12 -2.35
C LEU A 10 5.91 3.30 -1.87
N ARG A 11 4.63 3.09 -1.61
CA ARG A 11 3.74 4.13 -1.12
C ARG A 11 4.18 4.67 0.24
N LEU A 12 4.54 3.76 1.15
CA LEU A 12 5.01 4.16 2.49
C LEU A 12 6.30 4.97 2.41
N LEU A 13 7.25 4.53 1.60
CA LEU A 13 8.55 5.19 1.50
C LEU A 13 8.44 6.55 0.82
N GLU A 14 7.52 6.71 -0.13
CA GLU A 14 7.29 8.03 -0.73
C GLU A 14 6.73 9.00 0.29
N ALA A 15 5.80 8.53 1.12
CA ALA A 15 5.19 9.36 2.16
C ALA A 15 6.15 9.64 3.31
N ASN A 16 7.03 8.69 3.65
CA ASN A 16 7.95 8.83 4.77
C ASN A 16 9.27 8.09 4.48
N PRO A 17 10.21 8.77 3.81
CA PRO A 17 11.51 8.16 3.47
C PRO A 17 12.33 7.76 4.69
N GLY A 18 12.10 8.39 5.85
CA GLY A 18 12.81 8.08 7.09
C GLY A 18 12.22 6.92 7.87
N MET A 19 11.19 6.27 7.35
CA MET A 19 10.55 5.15 8.04
C MET A 19 11.53 3.99 8.17
N SER A 20 11.61 3.40 9.37
CA SER A 20 12.42 2.22 9.59
C SER A 20 11.75 0.99 8.98
N GLN A 21 12.55 -0.04 8.72
CA GLN A 21 11.99 -1.30 8.23
C GLN A 21 11.02 -1.91 9.23
N ARG A 22 11.31 -1.75 10.52
CA ARG A 22 10.44 -2.25 11.58
C ARG A 22 9.08 -1.54 11.58
N ASP A 23 9.09 -0.22 11.39
CA ASP A 23 7.86 0.56 11.31
C ASP A 23 7.07 0.19 10.06
N ALA A 24 7.75 0.00 8.93
CA ALA A 24 7.11 -0.43 7.70
C ALA A 24 6.45 -1.81 7.86
N ALA A 25 7.14 -2.74 8.53
CA ALA A 25 6.59 -4.08 8.80
C ALA A 25 5.31 -3.98 9.62
N ARG A 26 5.31 -3.13 10.65
CA ARG A 26 4.14 -2.90 11.49
C ARG A 26 3.00 -2.31 10.69
N GLU A 27 3.27 -1.28 9.88
CA GLU A 27 2.25 -0.63 9.06
C GLU A 27 1.64 -1.58 8.04
N LEU A 28 2.45 -2.43 7.43
CA LEU A 28 1.98 -3.36 6.40
C LEU A 28 1.42 -4.66 6.96
N GLY A 29 1.62 -4.91 8.26
CA GLY A 29 1.18 -6.16 8.87
C GLY A 29 1.94 -7.37 8.35
N VAL A 30 3.23 -7.22 8.04
CA VAL A 30 4.08 -8.29 7.55
C VAL A 30 5.33 -8.39 8.43
N SER A 31 6.11 -9.46 8.24
CA SER A 31 7.34 -9.64 9.02
C SER A 31 8.42 -8.66 8.58
N LEU A 32 9.36 -8.41 9.48
CA LEU A 32 10.54 -7.60 9.18
C LEU A 32 11.35 -8.21 8.03
N GLY A 33 11.46 -9.53 8.01
CA GLY A 33 12.15 -10.23 6.92
C GLY A 33 11.49 -10.01 5.57
N LYS A 34 10.15 -9.97 5.54
CA LYS A 34 9.40 -9.70 4.31
C LYS A 34 9.68 -8.27 3.80
N VAL A 35 9.68 -7.29 4.70
CA VAL A 35 10.01 -5.91 4.34
C VAL A 35 11.42 -5.83 3.79
N ASN A 36 12.40 -6.44 4.49
CA ASN A 36 13.78 -6.44 4.03
C ASN A 36 13.92 -7.05 2.65
N TYR A 37 13.27 -8.20 2.43
CA TYR A 37 13.28 -8.88 1.14
C TYR A 37 12.74 -7.98 0.02
N CYS A 38 11.59 -7.37 0.25
CA CYS A 38 10.96 -6.50 -0.73
C CYS A 38 11.78 -5.24 -0.98
N LEU A 39 12.30 -4.64 0.09
CA LEU A 39 13.11 -3.43 -0.01
C LEU A 39 14.39 -3.68 -0.83
N ARG A 40 15.07 -4.80 -0.58
CA ARG A 40 16.26 -5.15 -1.34
C ARG A 40 15.95 -5.36 -2.82
N ALA A 41 14.81 -5.96 -3.13
CA ALA A 41 14.36 -6.13 -4.51
C ALA A 41 14.12 -4.79 -5.19
N LEU A 42 13.50 -3.84 -4.49
CA LEU A 42 13.25 -2.50 -5.03
C LEU A 42 14.56 -1.74 -5.27
N ILE A 43 15.53 -1.90 -4.38
CA ILE A 43 16.85 -1.29 -4.56
C ILE A 43 17.55 -1.90 -5.77
N ARG A 44 17.51 -3.23 -5.92
CA ARG A 44 18.12 -3.91 -7.07
C ARG A 44 17.51 -3.47 -8.39
N ARG A 45 16.20 -3.17 -8.40
CA ARG A 45 15.52 -2.67 -9.60
C ARG A 45 15.84 -1.22 -9.90
N GLY A 46 16.51 -0.52 -8.99
CA GLY A 46 16.77 0.90 -9.15
C GLY A 46 15.55 1.78 -8.90
N TRP A 47 14.55 1.27 -8.22
CA TRP A 47 13.34 2.03 -7.88
C TRP A 47 13.47 2.75 -6.55
N VAL A 48 14.31 2.27 -5.67
CA VAL A 48 14.58 2.85 -4.35
C VAL A 48 16.08 2.98 -4.18
N LYS A 49 16.50 4.07 -3.57
CA LYS A 49 17.90 4.32 -3.22
C LYS A 49 18.00 4.46 -1.70
N ALA A 50 18.93 3.73 -1.09
CA ALA A 50 19.24 3.88 0.31
C ALA A 50 20.32 4.95 0.46
N THR A 51 20.06 5.93 1.31
CA THR A 51 20.99 7.04 1.56
C THR A 51 21.24 7.13 3.04
N ASN A 52 22.52 7.24 3.44
CA ASN A 52 22.89 7.46 4.83
C ASN A 52 22.72 8.94 5.18
N PHE A 53 22.28 9.18 6.42
CA PHE A 53 22.29 10.53 6.97
C PHE A 53 22.53 10.44 8.48
N LYS A 54 22.91 11.56 9.08
CA LYS A 54 23.05 11.66 10.53
C LYS A 54 21.92 12.52 11.05
N ASN A 55 21.25 12.02 12.10
CA ASN A 55 20.20 12.80 12.75
C ASN A 55 20.79 13.79 13.76
N SER A 56 19.91 14.55 14.43
CA SER A 56 20.35 15.57 15.41
C SER A 56 21.11 15.00 16.60
N GLN A 57 21.03 13.70 16.83
CA GLN A 57 21.76 13.00 17.89
C GLN A 57 23.06 12.38 17.38
N ASN A 58 23.45 12.72 16.16
CA ASN A 58 24.64 12.21 15.49
C ASN A 58 24.63 10.70 15.26
N LYS A 59 23.44 10.11 15.13
CA LYS A 59 23.28 8.70 14.82
C LYS A 59 23.10 8.53 13.32
N ALA A 60 23.78 7.52 12.76
CA ALA A 60 23.58 7.15 11.37
C ALA A 60 22.22 6.52 11.18
N ALA A 61 21.55 6.88 10.13
CA ALA A 61 20.26 6.31 9.76
C ALA A 61 20.16 6.20 8.24
N TYR A 62 19.17 5.48 7.75
CA TYR A 62 18.93 5.34 6.32
C TYR A 62 17.66 6.08 5.92
N LEU A 63 17.76 6.76 4.80
CA LEU A 63 16.58 7.23 4.07
C LEU A 63 16.41 6.31 2.87
N TYR A 64 15.21 5.82 2.67
CA TYR A 64 14.85 5.01 1.50
C TYR A 64 14.01 5.87 0.59
N VAL A 65 14.62 6.37 -0.47
CA VAL A 65 14.02 7.37 -1.34
C VAL A 65 13.70 6.75 -2.70
N LEU A 66 12.52 7.04 -3.23
CA LEU A 66 12.18 6.60 -4.57
C LEU A 66 13.01 7.37 -5.58
N THR A 67 13.60 6.65 -6.52
CA THR A 67 14.29 7.25 -7.66
C THR A 67 13.25 7.74 -8.67
N PRO A 68 13.63 8.56 -9.67
CA PRO A 68 12.70 8.91 -10.75
C PRO A 68 12.10 7.68 -11.42
N ARG A 69 12.89 6.62 -11.59
CA ARG A 69 12.40 5.34 -12.12
C ARG A 69 11.39 4.71 -11.19
N GLY A 70 11.63 4.77 -9.89
CA GLY A 70 10.69 4.26 -8.88
C GLY A 70 9.38 5.03 -8.87
N LEU A 71 9.44 6.35 -9.03
CA LEU A 71 8.24 7.19 -9.11
C LEU A 71 7.40 6.83 -10.32
N ARG A 72 8.04 6.64 -11.48
CA ARG A 72 7.32 6.24 -12.70
C ARG A 72 6.71 4.85 -12.55
N SER A 73 7.46 3.92 -11.97
CA SER A 73 6.98 2.56 -11.75
C SER A 73 5.82 2.53 -10.77
N LYS A 74 5.91 3.32 -9.69
CA LYS A 74 4.80 3.44 -8.73
C LYS A 74 3.56 3.99 -9.41
N ALA A 75 3.70 5.00 -10.27
CA ALA A 75 2.57 5.57 -10.99
C ALA A 75 1.88 4.52 -11.87
N SER A 76 2.66 3.73 -12.61
CA SER A 76 2.10 2.65 -13.44
C SER A 76 1.40 1.59 -12.61
N LEU A 77 2.02 1.20 -11.49
CA LEU A 77 1.42 0.22 -10.58
C LEU A 77 0.14 0.76 -9.94
N THR A 78 0.12 2.05 -9.63
CA THR A 78 -1.08 2.68 -9.05
C THR A 78 -2.26 2.55 -10.01
N VAL A 79 -2.06 2.83 -11.30
CA VAL A 79 -3.12 2.68 -12.31
C VAL A 79 -3.59 1.23 -12.39
N ARG A 80 -2.66 0.29 -12.41
CA ARG A 80 -2.99 -1.13 -12.47
C ARG A 80 -3.76 -1.60 -11.25
N TYR A 81 -3.31 -1.24 -10.04
CA TYR A 81 -3.98 -1.64 -8.81
C TYR A 81 -5.32 -0.94 -8.66
N LEU A 82 -5.43 0.32 -9.11
CA LEU A 82 -6.72 1.01 -9.13
C LEU A 82 -7.73 0.24 -9.99
N HIS A 83 -7.30 -0.18 -11.18
CA HIS A 83 -8.17 -0.96 -12.07
C HIS A 83 -8.64 -2.25 -11.40
N GLU A 84 -7.72 -2.97 -10.77
CA GLU A 84 -8.06 -4.21 -10.06
C GLU A 84 -9.02 -3.95 -8.90
N ARG A 85 -8.82 -2.87 -8.14
CA ARG A 85 -9.70 -2.51 -7.02
C ARG A 85 -11.10 -2.12 -7.50
N VAL A 86 -11.18 -1.45 -8.65
CA VAL A 86 -12.49 -1.11 -9.24
C VAL A 86 -13.25 -2.39 -9.62
N LEU A 87 -12.57 -3.36 -10.21
CA LEU A 87 -13.20 -4.65 -10.56
C LEU A 87 -13.67 -5.37 -9.30
N GLU A 88 -12.87 -5.38 -8.24
CA GLU A 88 -13.25 -5.98 -6.95
C GLU A 88 -14.47 -5.26 -6.36
N TYR A 89 -14.48 -3.94 -6.42
CA TYR A 89 -15.60 -3.14 -5.93
C TYR A 89 -16.88 -3.47 -6.68
N GLU A 90 -16.83 -3.56 -8.01
CA GLU A 90 -18.01 -3.90 -8.81
C GLU A 90 -18.53 -5.31 -8.50
N ALA A 91 -17.63 -6.28 -8.33
CA ALA A 91 -18.04 -7.63 -7.96
C ALA A 91 -18.70 -7.65 -6.58
N LEU A 92 -18.14 -6.91 -5.63
CA LEU A 92 -18.69 -6.81 -4.28
C LEU A 92 -20.05 -6.12 -4.30
N ARG A 93 -20.20 -5.08 -5.11
CA ARG A 93 -21.46 -4.35 -5.24
C ARG A 93 -22.58 -5.28 -5.74
N VAL A 94 -22.26 -6.13 -6.71
CA VAL A 94 -23.24 -7.12 -7.23
C VAL A 94 -23.61 -8.12 -6.16
N GLU A 95 -22.62 -8.64 -5.43
CA GLU A 95 -22.87 -9.60 -4.35
C GLU A 95 -23.74 -8.99 -3.25
N ILE A 96 -23.46 -7.76 -2.85
CA ILE A 96 -24.25 -7.05 -1.84
C ILE A 96 -25.69 -6.90 -2.32
N GLU A 97 -25.89 -6.56 -3.59
CA GLU A 97 -27.23 -6.42 -4.16
C GLU A 97 -28.01 -7.73 -4.12
N GLU A 98 -27.34 -8.84 -4.43
CA GLU A 98 -27.97 -10.16 -4.37
C GLU A 98 -28.35 -10.52 -2.94
N MET A 99 -27.46 -10.30 -2.00
CA MET A 99 -27.71 -10.58 -0.58
C MET A 99 -28.83 -9.70 -0.03
N ARG A 100 -28.86 -8.45 -0.46
CA ARG A 100 -29.92 -7.52 -0.06
C ARG A 100 -31.29 -8.02 -0.52
N ARG A 101 -31.39 -8.51 -1.75
CA ARG A 101 -32.64 -9.08 -2.27
C ARG A 101 -33.05 -10.32 -1.49
N GLU A 102 -32.10 -11.19 -1.21
CA GLU A 102 -32.37 -12.40 -0.42
C GLU A 102 -32.86 -12.07 0.99
N ALA A 103 -32.31 -11.01 1.59
CA ALA A 103 -32.71 -10.58 2.92
C ALA A 103 -33.99 -9.74 2.93
N GLY A 104 -34.47 -9.32 1.75
CA GLY A 104 -35.64 -8.46 1.66
C GLY A 104 -35.44 -7.04 2.18
N ILE A 105 -34.19 -6.55 2.14
CA ILE A 105 -33.82 -5.23 2.65
C ILE A 105 -33.76 -4.22 1.51
N PRO A 106 -34.47 -3.07 1.62
CA PRO A 106 -34.40 -2.02 0.59
C PRO A 106 -33.01 -1.40 0.50
N ALA A 107 -32.63 -0.93 -0.69
CA ALA A 107 -31.33 -0.31 -0.94
C ALA A 107 -31.04 0.85 0.02
N LYS A 108 -32.02 1.68 0.32
CA LYS A 108 -31.86 2.83 1.22
C LYS A 108 -31.48 2.45 2.63
N SER A 109 -31.89 1.27 3.09
CA SER A 109 -31.58 0.80 4.43
C SER A 109 -30.10 0.43 4.57
N ILE A 110 -29.47 0.00 3.47
CA ILE A 110 -28.05 -0.37 3.46
C ILE A 110 -27.17 0.87 3.26
N GLU A 111 -27.62 1.81 2.44
CA GLU A 111 -26.91 3.06 2.17
C GLU A 111 -26.93 4.02 3.36
N SER A 112 -27.82 3.80 4.31
CA SER A 112 -27.86 4.59 5.53
C SER A 112 -26.64 4.29 6.39
N ASP A 113 -26.20 5.29 7.16
CA ASP A 113 -25.14 5.10 8.15
C ASP A 113 -25.53 3.99 9.12
N PRO A 114 -24.77 2.88 9.19
CA PRO A 114 -25.08 1.80 10.12
C PRO A 114 -25.10 2.21 11.58
N GLY A 115 -24.43 3.31 11.92
CA GLY A 115 -24.42 3.85 13.26
C GLY A 115 -25.62 4.73 13.57
N SER A 116 -26.45 5.03 12.59
CA SER A 116 -27.63 5.85 12.79
C SER A 116 -28.78 5.03 13.35
N PRO A 117 -29.47 5.54 14.35
CA PRO A 117 -30.65 4.86 14.88
C PRO A 117 -31.79 4.80 13.89
#